data_9c27a7646824966db58b948d52bfc96f
#
_entry.id   9c27a7646824966db58b948d52bfc96f
#
_cell.length_a   1.000
_cell.length_b   1.000
_cell.length_c   1.000
_cell.angle_alpha   90.00
_cell.angle_beta   90.00
_cell.angle_gamma   90.00
#
_symmetry.space_group_name_H-M   'P 1'
#
loop_
_entity.id
_entity.type
_entity.pdbx_description
1 polymer ?
#
loop_
_entity_poly.entity_id
_entity_poly.type
_entity_poly.pdbx_seq_one_letter_code
_entity_poly.pdbx_strand_id
1 'polypeptide(L)'
;PQDAGKSAFHSPFPKSKWIVSLIPSTYQLSQPAYARHLHQLRLFCTTFDQFMASVSPKREAAPVEFPYTCDARINEHSLNVNLRGNKKHAGRVSPPNLNRNGHLSLQPGKLNRVELSYANAPSRYTMVIALCKITTAEQLTEQLKHRQYRSKEAVIDMMHKKSRDEDIETGASTLKLTCPLTYVRMAVPCRSNTCDHIQCFDASSFFSMNEQSPQWQCPVCSQDIKPEDLRMDGYVEDILRRVPPDLDAVLVESDGSWHSPDDQYHSGSAYITSLPPSIPMYQDTLLDH
;
A
#
# COMPACT_ATOMS: atom_id res chain seq x y z
N PRO A 1 48.11 -17.25 -29.35
CA PRO A 1 47.17 -16.37 -28.71
C PRO A 1 45.78 -16.75 -29.18
N GLN A 2 45.06 -17.39 -28.34
CA GLN A 2 43.76 -17.98 -28.63
C GLN A 2 42.67 -16.94 -28.44
N ASP A 3 41.92 -16.67 -29.48
CA ASP A 3 40.65 -15.99 -29.44
C ASP A 3 39.65 -16.86 -28.65
N ALA A 4 39.32 -16.39 -27.44
CA ALA A 4 38.21 -16.95 -26.68
C ALA A 4 36.92 -16.45 -27.34
N GLY A 5 36.27 -17.34 -28.08
CA GLY A 5 34.98 -17.10 -28.72
C GLY A 5 33.93 -16.64 -27.71
N LYS A 6 33.46 -15.42 -27.85
CA LYS A 6 32.23 -14.94 -27.22
C LYS A 6 31.07 -15.74 -27.77
N SER A 7 30.62 -16.74 -27.03
CA SER A 7 29.37 -17.42 -27.29
C SER A 7 28.25 -16.39 -27.21
N ALA A 8 27.75 -15.97 -28.36
CA ALA A 8 26.53 -15.19 -28.45
C ALA A 8 25.38 -16.08 -28.02
N PHE A 9 24.90 -15.89 -26.79
CA PHE A 9 23.64 -16.49 -26.34
C PHE A 9 22.53 -15.97 -27.24
N HIS A 10 22.16 -16.76 -28.25
CA HIS A 10 20.96 -16.51 -29.02
C HIS A 10 19.77 -16.80 -28.12
N SER A 11 19.02 -15.76 -27.75
CA SER A 11 17.73 -15.90 -27.08
C SER A 11 16.81 -16.78 -27.92
N PRO A 12 16.14 -17.78 -27.35
CA PRO A 12 15.19 -18.65 -28.07
C PRO A 12 13.99 -17.89 -28.63
N PHE A 13 13.76 -16.64 -28.21
CA PHE A 13 12.66 -15.80 -28.70
C PHE A 13 13.19 -14.59 -29.43
N PRO A 14 12.80 -14.38 -30.71
CA PRO A 14 13.13 -13.20 -31.47
C PRO A 14 12.53 -11.94 -30.82
N LYS A 15 12.96 -10.77 -31.27
CA LYS A 15 12.35 -9.49 -30.88
C LYS A 15 10.85 -9.57 -31.09
N SER A 16 10.07 -9.37 -30.03
CA SER A 16 8.62 -9.39 -30.06
C SER A 16 8.06 -8.00 -29.81
N LYS A 17 6.99 -7.69 -30.51
CA LYS A 17 6.29 -6.42 -30.40
C LYS A 17 4.81 -6.69 -30.22
N TRP A 18 4.24 -6.18 -29.16
CA TRP A 18 2.81 -6.17 -28.91
C TRP A 18 2.24 -4.78 -29.22
N ILE A 19 1.12 -4.75 -29.89
CA ILE A 19 0.41 -3.52 -30.23
C ILE A 19 -1.05 -3.71 -29.79
N VAL A 20 -1.53 -2.81 -28.95
CA VAL A 20 -2.94 -2.71 -28.58
C VAL A 20 -3.44 -1.35 -29.01
N SER A 21 -4.53 -1.38 -29.77
CA SER A 21 -5.26 -0.19 -30.13
C SER A 21 -6.44 -0.02 -29.17
N LEU A 22 -6.56 1.15 -28.58
CA LEU A 22 -7.63 1.46 -27.66
C LEU A 22 -8.32 2.78 -28.02
N ILE A 23 -9.64 2.78 -27.90
CA ILE A 23 -10.46 3.98 -27.99
C ILE A 23 -10.95 4.26 -26.56
N PRO A 24 -10.74 5.48 -26.02
CA PRO A 24 -11.26 5.83 -24.71
C PRO A 24 -12.77 5.59 -24.66
N SER A 25 -13.23 4.93 -23.62
CA SER A 25 -14.65 4.67 -23.44
C SER A 25 -15.41 5.99 -23.20
N THR A 26 -16.67 6.03 -23.63
CA THR A 26 -17.57 7.15 -23.35
C THR A 26 -17.71 7.40 -21.84
N TYR A 27 -17.57 6.36 -21.02
CA TYR A 27 -17.56 6.46 -19.56
C TYR A 27 -16.43 7.33 -19.03
N GLN A 28 -15.18 7.18 -19.55
CA GLN A 28 -14.06 8.04 -19.15
C GLN A 28 -14.28 9.51 -19.53
N LEU A 29 -14.90 9.75 -20.66
CA LEU A 29 -15.16 11.08 -21.20
C LEU A 29 -16.34 11.78 -20.51
N SER A 30 -17.30 11.01 -19.99
CA SER A 30 -18.48 11.52 -19.26
C SER A 30 -18.20 11.87 -17.80
N GLN A 31 -17.06 11.44 -17.23
CA GLN A 31 -16.73 11.73 -15.85
C GLN A 31 -16.40 13.22 -15.65
N PRO A 32 -16.87 13.85 -14.56
CA PRO A 32 -16.46 15.20 -14.18
C PRO A 32 -14.93 15.31 -14.10
N ALA A 33 -14.39 16.50 -14.36
CA ALA A 33 -12.94 16.72 -14.37
C ALA A 33 -12.26 16.26 -13.06
N TYR A 34 -12.89 16.46 -11.90
CA TYR A 34 -12.38 16.03 -10.60
C TYR A 34 -12.38 14.51 -10.41
N ALA A 35 -13.24 13.76 -11.11
CA ALA A 35 -13.28 12.31 -11.01
C ALA A 35 -12.36 11.60 -12.02
N ARG A 36 -11.88 12.31 -13.05
CA ARG A 36 -11.00 11.73 -14.08
C ARG A 36 -9.62 11.36 -13.54
N HIS A 37 -9.09 12.07 -12.56
CA HIS A 37 -7.81 11.75 -11.93
C HIS A 37 -7.89 10.49 -11.06
N LEU A 38 -9.09 10.08 -10.63
CA LEU A 38 -9.33 8.84 -9.89
C LEU A 38 -9.41 7.60 -10.81
N HIS A 39 -9.41 7.79 -12.14
CA HIS A 39 -9.44 6.71 -13.10
C HIS A 39 -8.19 6.81 -13.99
N GLN A 40 -7.41 5.75 -14.01
CA GLN A 40 -6.17 5.67 -14.76
C GLN A 40 -6.15 4.42 -15.63
N LEU A 41 -5.72 4.60 -16.88
CA LEU A 41 -5.36 3.47 -17.71
C LEU A 41 -3.98 2.97 -17.29
N ARG A 42 -3.91 1.71 -16.91
CA ARG A 42 -2.68 1.05 -16.47
C ARG A 42 -2.31 -0.09 -17.40
N LEU A 43 -1.02 -0.19 -17.71
CA LEU A 43 -0.48 -1.29 -18.50
C LEU A 43 -0.01 -2.41 -17.58
N PHE A 44 -0.65 -3.56 -17.66
CA PHE A 44 -0.25 -4.79 -16.97
C PHE A 44 0.48 -5.71 -17.93
N CYS A 45 1.51 -6.36 -17.44
CA CYS A 45 2.27 -7.35 -18.19
C CYS A 45 2.61 -8.51 -17.27
N THR A 46 2.62 -9.72 -17.79
CA THR A 46 3.02 -10.94 -17.09
C THR A 46 3.50 -11.97 -18.08
N THR A 47 4.17 -13.03 -17.64
CA THR A 47 4.48 -14.15 -18.52
C THR A 47 3.21 -14.88 -18.93
N PHE A 48 3.20 -15.46 -20.14
CA PHE A 48 2.05 -16.21 -20.63
C PHE A 48 1.69 -17.39 -19.71
N ASP A 49 2.68 -18.06 -19.14
CA ASP A 49 2.46 -19.20 -18.25
C ASP A 49 1.80 -18.78 -16.93
N GLN A 50 2.22 -17.67 -16.33
CA GLN A 50 1.58 -17.09 -15.14
C GLN A 50 0.15 -16.61 -15.44
N PHE A 51 -0.08 -16.01 -16.61
CA PHE A 51 -1.41 -15.62 -17.04
C PHE A 51 -2.33 -16.85 -17.14
N MET A 52 -1.88 -17.92 -17.81
CA MET A 52 -2.65 -19.16 -17.93
C MET A 52 -2.94 -19.81 -16.58
N ALA A 53 -1.97 -19.79 -15.65
CA ALA A 53 -2.17 -20.28 -14.29
C ALA A 53 -3.23 -19.45 -13.52
N SER A 54 -3.30 -18.12 -13.73
CA SER A 54 -4.27 -17.25 -13.07
C SER A 54 -5.72 -17.43 -13.57
N VAL A 55 -5.90 -17.97 -14.75
CA VAL A 55 -7.22 -18.28 -15.31
C VAL A 55 -7.81 -19.58 -14.73
N SER A 56 -7.01 -20.38 -14.03
CA SER A 56 -7.43 -21.62 -13.34
C SER A 56 -8.48 -21.35 -12.25
N PRO A 57 -9.34 -22.32 -11.88
CA PRO A 57 -10.35 -22.18 -10.82
C PRO A 57 -9.81 -21.78 -9.45
N LYS A 58 -8.55 -22.07 -9.13
CA LYS A 58 -7.88 -21.66 -7.88
C LYS A 58 -7.46 -20.19 -7.84
N ARG A 59 -7.57 -19.46 -8.92
CA ARG A 59 -7.45 -18.01 -9.12
C ARG A 59 -6.52 -17.26 -8.17
N GLU A 60 -5.24 -17.53 -8.24
CA GLU A 60 -4.26 -16.56 -7.74
C GLU A 60 -4.00 -15.51 -8.80
N ALA A 61 -3.98 -14.23 -8.40
CA ALA A 61 -3.70 -13.14 -9.33
C ALA A 61 -2.29 -13.30 -9.91
N ALA A 62 -2.17 -13.20 -11.24
CA ALA A 62 -0.86 -13.22 -11.87
C ALA A 62 -0.03 -12.01 -11.42
N PRO A 63 1.24 -12.18 -11.05
CA PRO A 63 2.11 -11.07 -10.69
C PRO A 63 2.34 -10.16 -11.91
N VAL A 64 2.47 -8.86 -11.66
CA VAL A 64 2.88 -7.91 -12.70
C VAL A 64 4.39 -8.06 -12.92
N GLU A 65 4.76 -8.44 -14.14
CA GLU A 65 6.15 -8.68 -14.50
C GLU A 65 6.40 -8.28 -15.96
N PHE A 66 7.37 -7.41 -16.19
CA PHE A 66 7.77 -6.96 -17.52
C PHE A 66 9.06 -7.67 -17.96
N PRO A 67 9.27 -7.84 -19.29
CA PRO A 67 10.55 -8.34 -19.80
C PRO A 67 11.69 -7.42 -19.35
N TYR A 68 12.82 -8.00 -18.98
CA TYR A 68 13.97 -7.23 -18.49
C TYR A 68 14.46 -6.16 -19.50
N THR A 69 14.44 -6.50 -20.78
CA THR A 69 14.78 -5.56 -21.87
C THR A 69 13.52 -5.25 -22.66
N CYS A 70 12.84 -4.17 -22.30
CA CYS A 70 11.63 -3.73 -23.00
C CYS A 70 11.53 -2.21 -23.05
N ASP A 71 10.73 -1.72 -24.01
CA ASP A 71 10.33 -0.32 -24.17
C ASP A 71 8.82 -0.26 -24.38
N ALA A 72 8.14 0.61 -23.63
CA ALA A 72 6.71 0.84 -23.77
C ALA A 72 6.45 2.24 -24.34
N ARG A 73 5.56 2.32 -25.32
CA ARG A 73 5.23 3.57 -26.04
C ARG A 73 3.73 3.78 -26.13
N ILE A 74 3.33 5.04 -26.16
CA ILE A 74 1.97 5.48 -26.51
C ILE A 74 2.07 6.47 -27.66
N ASN A 75 1.34 6.20 -28.75
CA ASN A 75 1.30 7.07 -29.91
C ASN A 75 2.73 7.49 -30.33
N GLU A 76 3.65 6.50 -30.41
CA GLU A 76 5.07 6.63 -30.76
C GLU A 76 5.96 7.28 -29.69
N HIS A 77 5.41 7.86 -28.62
CA HIS A 77 6.15 8.46 -27.52
C HIS A 77 6.52 7.42 -26.45
N SER A 78 7.79 7.34 -26.05
CA SER A 78 8.21 6.46 -24.95
C SER A 78 7.60 6.91 -23.62
N LEU A 79 7.16 5.92 -22.81
CA LEU A 79 6.62 6.19 -21.48
C LEU A 79 7.67 6.69 -20.48
N ASN A 80 8.96 6.52 -20.77
CA ASN A 80 10.08 6.91 -19.89
C ASN A 80 9.91 6.43 -18.44
N VAL A 81 9.48 5.19 -18.26
CA VAL A 81 9.29 4.55 -16.95
C VAL A 81 10.26 3.39 -16.79
N ASN A 82 10.71 3.17 -15.55
CA ASN A 82 11.53 2.01 -15.26
C ASN A 82 10.65 0.74 -15.21
N LEU A 83 10.76 -0.11 -16.22
CA LEU A 83 10.08 -1.41 -16.30
C LEU A 83 10.98 -2.58 -15.88
N ARG A 84 12.27 -2.34 -15.59
CA ARG A 84 13.23 -3.40 -15.25
C ARG A 84 13.09 -3.93 -13.84
N GLY A 85 12.41 -3.18 -12.96
CA GLY A 85 12.35 -3.50 -11.55
C GLY A 85 13.70 -3.28 -10.84
N ASN A 86 13.92 -3.98 -9.74
CA ASN A 86 15.15 -3.96 -8.97
C ASN A 86 15.94 -5.27 -9.14
N LYS A 87 17.16 -5.33 -8.56
CA LYS A 87 18.04 -6.53 -8.67
C LYS A 87 17.44 -7.80 -8.08
N LYS A 88 16.59 -7.67 -7.03
CA LYS A 88 15.94 -8.83 -6.38
C LYS A 88 14.70 -9.30 -7.16
N HIS A 89 14.01 -8.38 -7.81
CA HIS A 89 12.73 -8.62 -8.49
C HIS A 89 12.77 -7.97 -9.89
N ALA A 90 13.51 -8.60 -10.79
CA ALA A 90 13.63 -8.13 -12.17
C ALA A 90 12.25 -8.13 -12.85
N GLY A 91 11.90 -7.03 -13.50
CA GLY A 91 10.62 -6.86 -14.21
C GLY A 91 9.41 -6.61 -13.31
N ARG A 92 9.51 -6.79 -11.99
CA ARG A 92 8.39 -6.54 -11.06
C ARG A 92 8.33 -5.07 -10.69
N VAL A 93 7.36 -4.38 -11.27
CA VAL A 93 7.12 -2.95 -11.08
C VAL A 93 5.62 -2.70 -10.99
N SER A 94 5.25 -1.57 -10.42
CA SER A 94 3.85 -1.12 -10.47
C SER A 94 3.43 -0.90 -11.92
N PRO A 95 2.20 -1.29 -12.31
CA PRO A 95 1.68 -1.08 -13.66
C PRO A 95 1.76 0.40 -14.04
N PRO A 96 2.51 0.77 -15.11
CA PRO A 96 2.68 2.16 -15.48
C PRO A 96 1.36 2.84 -15.84
N ASN A 97 1.23 4.09 -15.42
CA ASN A 97 0.10 4.94 -15.72
C ASN A 97 0.22 5.51 -17.13
N LEU A 98 -0.69 5.15 -18.02
CA LEU A 98 -0.72 5.58 -19.41
C LEU A 98 -1.26 7.00 -19.60
N ASN A 99 -1.94 7.57 -18.61
CA ASN A 99 -2.43 8.95 -18.64
C ASN A 99 -1.28 9.97 -18.38
N ARG A 100 -0.14 9.48 -17.90
CA ARG A 100 1.00 10.34 -17.60
C ARG A 100 1.58 10.94 -18.89
N ASN A 101 2.07 12.18 -18.82
CA ASN A 101 2.75 12.88 -19.90
C ASN A 101 1.87 13.34 -21.10
N GLY A 102 0.53 13.19 -21.02
CA GLY A 102 -0.38 13.74 -22.04
C GLY A 102 -0.33 13.10 -23.43
N HIS A 103 0.37 11.96 -23.58
CA HIS A 103 0.49 11.29 -24.88
C HIS A 103 -0.76 10.49 -25.27
N LEU A 104 -1.63 10.22 -24.31
CA LEU A 104 -2.90 9.55 -24.54
C LEU A 104 -3.95 10.56 -24.99
N SER A 105 -4.52 10.37 -26.17
CA SER A 105 -5.64 11.20 -26.61
C SER A 105 -6.95 10.72 -25.98
N LEU A 106 -7.63 11.60 -25.26
CA LEU A 106 -8.96 11.35 -24.70
C LEU A 106 -10.08 11.85 -25.61
N GLN A 107 -9.80 12.27 -26.85
CA GLN A 107 -10.82 12.70 -27.79
C GLN A 107 -11.73 11.53 -28.19
N PRO A 108 -13.07 11.73 -28.26
CA PRO A 108 -14.01 10.70 -28.70
C PRO A 108 -13.63 10.15 -30.09
N GLY A 109 -13.63 8.83 -30.21
CA GLY A 109 -13.36 8.16 -31.48
C GLY A 109 -11.91 8.14 -31.92
N LYS A 110 -10.99 8.82 -31.21
CA LYS A 110 -9.58 8.80 -31.55
C LYS A 110 -8.90 7.52 -31.05
N LEU A 111 -8.24 6.84 -31.98
CA LEU A 111 -7.49 5.62 -31.69
C LEU A 111 -6.14 5.98 -31.04
N ASN A 112 -5.84 5.35 -29.92
CA ASN A 112 -4.53 5.37 -29.30
C ASN A 112 -3.82 4.03 -29.55
N ARG A 113 -2.54 4.10 -29.83
CA ARG A 113 -1.68 2.94 -30.06
C ARG A 113 -0.72 2.78 -28.90
N VAL A 114 -0.83 1.67 -28.18
CA VAL A 114 0.09 1.29 -27.09
C VAL A 114 0.96 0.15 -27.57
N GLU A 115 2.26 0.30 -27.46
CA GLU A 115 3.24 -0.67 -27.90
C GLU A 115 4.13 -1.11 -26.74
N LEU A 116 4.41 -2.40 -26.66
CA LEU A 116 5.44 -2.99 -25.82
C LEU A 116 6.39 -3.77 -26.74
N SER A 117 7.62 -3.30 -26.86
CA SER A 117 8.68 -3.99 -27.59
C SER A 117 9.66 -4.60 -26.62
N TYR A 118 10.05 -5.86 -26.80
CA TYR A 118 11.02 -6.51 -25.96
C TYR A 118 11.94 -7.46 -26.72
N ALA A 119 13.10 -7.74 -26.15
CA ALA A 119 14.09 -8.64 -26.72
C ALA A 119 14.76 -9.48 -25.62
N ASN A 120 15.37 -10.61 -26.03
CA ASN A 120 16.15 -11.48 -25.15
C ASN A 120 15.35 -11.96 -23.92
N ALA A 121 14.08 -12.25 -24.11
CA ALA A 121 13.22 -12.74 -23.04
C ALA A 121 13.21 -14.26 -23.01
N PRO A 122 13.29 -14.90 -21.83
CA PRO A 122 13.23 -16.35 -21.69
C PRO A 122 11.82 -16.92 -21.90
N SER A 123 10.79 -16.07 -21.79
CA SER A 123 9.38 -16.46 -21.85
C SER A 123 8.60 -15.57 -22.80
N ARG A 124 7.42 -16.06 -23.20
CA ARG A 124 6.42 -15.21 -23.87
C ARG A 124 5.70 -14.37 -22.83
N TYR A 125 5.36 -13.15 -23.20
CA TYR A 125 4.64 -12.22 -22.32
C TYR A 125 3.24 -11.90 -22.87
N THR A 126 2.34 -11.59 -21.97
CA THR A 126 0.99 -11.12 -22.28
C THR A 126 0.82 -9.75 -21.64
N MET A 127 0.15 -8.84 -22.33
CA MET A 127 -0.16 -7.52 -21.77
C MET A 127 -1.66 -7.23 -21.83
N VAL A 128 -2.12 -6.48 -20.83
CA VAL A 128 -3.50 -5.99 -20.71
C VAL A 128 -3.47 -4.52 -20.34
N ILE A 129 -4.34 -3.74 -20.94
CA ILE A 129 -4.60 -2.37 -20.53
C ILE A 129 -5.93 -2.35 -19.80
N ALA A 130 -5.91 -1.91 -18.55
CA ALA A 130 -7.10 -1.84 -17.72
C ALA A 130 -7.37 -0.41 -17.25
N LEU A 131 -8.64 -0.05 -17.19
CA LEU A 131 -9.09 1.16 -16.52
C LEU A 131 -9.20 0.86 -15.04
N CYS A 132 -8.31 1.48 -14.24
CA CYS A 132 -8.23 1.30 -12.81
C CYS A 132 -8.84 2.51 -12.09
N LYS A 133 -9.73 2.25 -11.14
CA LYS A 133 -10.11 3.26 -10.16
C LYS A 133 -8.99 3.37 -9.12
N ILE A 134 -8.52 4.58 -8.88
CA ILE A 134 -7.49 4.87 -7.88
C ILE A 134 -8.18 5.27 -6.59
N THR A 135 -7.75 4.67 -5.49
CA THR A 135 -8.10 5.10 -4.14
C THR A 135 -6.92 5.86 -3.58
N THR A 136 -7.10 7.12 -3.21
CA THR A 136 -6.01 7.96 -2.71
C THR A 136 -5.62 7.57 -1.28
N ALA A 137 -4.44 8.02 -0.82
CA ALA A 137 -3.99 7.80 0.56
C ALA A 137 -4.99 8.37 1.57
N GLU A 138 -5.59 9.54 1.28
CA GLU A 138 -6.62 10.17 2.12
C GLU A 138 -7.88 9.30 2.21
N GLN A 139 -8.35 8.78 1.06
CA GLN A 139 -9.52 7.90 1.02
C GLN A 139 -9.26 6.58 1.77
N LEU A 140 -8.05 6.01 1.64
CA LEU A 140 -7.66 4.81 2.38
C LEU A 140 -7.60 5.08 3.88
N THR A 141 -7.04 6.22 4.28
CA THR A 141 -6.99 6.65 5.68
C THR A 141 -8.39 6.81 6.27
N GLU A 142 -9.30 7.42 5.52
CA GLU A 142 -10.69 7.58 5.98
C GLU A 142 -11.44 6.25 6.06
N GLN A 143 -11.23 5.36 5.10
CA GLN A 143 -11.78 3.99 5.17
C GLN A 143 -11.25 3.23 6.38
N LEU A 144 -9.95 3.39 6.69
CA LEU A 144 -9.33 2.76 7.87
C LEU A 144 -10.01 3.21 9.17
N LYS A 145 -10.23 4.51 9.33
CA LYS A 145 -10.92 5.06 10.51
C LYS A 145 -12.31 4.44 10.73
N HIS A 146 -13.07 4.26 9.65
CA HIS A 146 -14.47 3.81 9.75
C HIS A 146 -14.67 2.30 9.74
N ARG A 147 -13.79 1.54 9.12
CA ARG A 147 -14.03 0.11 8.87
C ARG A 147 -13.07 -0.82 9.61
N GLN A 148 -11.93 -0.33 10.03
CA GLN A 148 -10.83 -1.15 10.53
C GLN A 148 -10.29 -0.58 11.85
N TYR A 149 -11.18 -0.43 12.81
CA TYR A 149 -10.87 0.09 14.14
C TYR A 149 -10.69 -1.02 15.16
N ARG A 150 -9.69 -0.90 16.01
CA ARG A 150 -9.48 -1.74 17.18
C ARG A 150 -9.68 -0.89 18.43
N SER A 151 -10.64 -1.25 19.27
CA SER A 151 -10.94 -0.47 20.46
C SER A 151 -9.77 -0.51 21.47
N LYS A 152 -9.75 0.48 22.35
CA LYS A 152 -8.78 0.58 23.45
C LYS A 152 -8.80 -0.69 24.30
N GLU A 153 -9.98 -1.17 24.66
CA GLU A 153 -10.18 -2.35 25.47
C GLU A 153 -9.61 -3.60 24.78
N ALA A 154 -9.85 -3.76 23.48
CA ALA A 154 -9.32 -4.88 22.72
C ALA A 154 -7.79 -4.86 22.64
N VAL A 155 -7.16 -3.69 22.64
CA VAL A 155 -5.69 -3.55 22.69
C VAL A 155 -5.16 -3.92 24.08
N ILE A 156 -5.81 -3.46 25.15
CA ILE A 156 -5.45 -3.79 26.54
C ILE A 156 -5.59 -5.30 26.77
N ASP A 157 -6.69 -5.92 26.30
CA ASP A 157 -6.88 -7.37 26.39
C ASP A 157 -5.77 -8.16 25.68
N MET A 158 -5.29 -7.66 24.53
CA MET A 158 -4.14 -8.26 23.84
C MET A 158 -2.86 -8.16 24.69
N MET A 159 -2.60 -7.01 25.31
CA MET A 159 -1.45 -6.82 26.21
C MET A 159 -1.50 -7.80 27.39
N HIS A 160 -2.66 -7.93 28.03
CA HIS A 160 -2.87 -8.86 29.13
C HIS A 160 -2.68 -10.33 28.72
N LYS A 161 -3.12 -10.72 27.52
CA LYS A 161 -2.89 -12.09 27.01
C LYS A 161 -1.40 -12.33 26.83
N LYS A 162 -0.72 -11.40 26.17
CA LYS A 162 0.72 -11.50 25.92
C LYS A 162 1.54 -11.56 27.21
N SER A 163 1.22 -10.72 28.19
CA SER A 163 1.89 -10.73 29.51
C SER A 163 1.72 -12.04 30.28
N ARG A 164 0.62 -12.77 30.07
CA ARG A 164 0.41 -14.09 30.70
C ARG A 164 1.15 -15.24 30.01
N ASP A 165 1.34 -15.12 28.68
CA ASP A 165 1.99 -16.16 27.87
C ASP A 165 3.54 -16.06 27.96
N GLU A 166 4.04 -14.90 28.27
CA GLU A 166 5.47 -14.65 28.51
C GLU A 166 5.68 -14.64 30.03
N ASP A 167 6.27 -15.69 30.62
CA ASP A 167 6.68 -15.78 32.04
C ASP A 167 7.76 -14.72 32.45
N ILE A 168 7.88 -13.65 31.69
CA ILE A 168 8.85 -12.58 31.89
C ILE A 168 8.07 -11.32 32.30
N GLU A 169 8.29 -10.85 33.51
CA GLU A 169 7.92 -9.49 33.93
C GLU A 169 8.68 -8.48 33.04
N THR A 170 8.09 -8.11 31.90
CA THR A 170 8.60 -6.99 31.10
C THR A 170 8.20 -5.71 31.82
N GLY A 171 9.18 -4.95 32.30
CA GLY A 171 8.97 -3.60 32.82
C GLY A 171 8.29 -2.67 31.80
N ALA A 172 8.00 -1.44 32.22
CA ALA A 172 7.37 -0.44 31.35
C ALA A 172 8.07 -0.31 29.98
N SER A 173 7.30 -0.30 28.92
CA SER A 173 7.80 -0.13 27.56
C SER A 173 7.55 1.30 27.05
N THR A 174 8.51 1.87 26.32
CA THR A 174 8.34 3.20 25.73
C THR A 174 7.50 3.13 24.46
N LEU A 175 6.39 3.88 24.45
CA LEU A 175 5.55 4.10 23.27
C LEU A 175 5.77 5.49 22.72
N LYS A 176 6.31 5.60 21.51
CA LYS A 176 6.48 6.89 20.83
C LYS A 176 5.17 7.34 20.22
N LEU A 177 4.86 8.62 20.39
CA LEU A 177 3.66 9.27 19.84
C LEU A 177 3.92 9.89 18.46
N THR A 178 5.18 9.86 18.03
CA THR A 178 5.62 10.25 16.67
C THR A 178 5.68 9.05 15.75
N CYS A 179 5.34 9.28 14.47
CA CYS A 179 5.39 8.26 13.42
C CYS A 179 6.84 7.86 13.11
N PRO A 180 7.21 6.58 13.07
CA PRO A 180 8.57 6.14 12.74
C PRO A 180 8.98 6.44 11.29
N LEU A 181 8.03 6.76 10.39
CA LEU A 181 8.30 7.11 9.00
C LEU A 181 8.63 8.59 8.80
N THR A 182 7.90 9.46 9.49
CA THR A 182 7.98 10.92 9.28
C THR A 182 8.52 11.68 10.48
N TYR A 183 8.63 11.04 11.64
CA TYR A 183 9.00 11.65 12.91
C TYR A 183 8.08 12.79 13.37
N VAL A 184 6.89 12.87 12.76
CA VAL A 184 5.82 13.82 13.12
C VAL A 184 4.82 13.10 14.01
N ARG A 185 4.16 13.86 14.90
CA ARG A 185 3.08 13.32 15.73
C ARG A 185 2.02 12.62 14.89
N MET A 186 1.62 11.43 15.29
CA MET A 186 0.61 10.65 14.59
C MET A 186 -0.77 11.31 14.71
N ALA A 187 -1.45 11.41 13.57
CA ALA A 187 -2.85 11.86 13.52
C ALA A 187 -3.82 10.68 13.47
N VAL A 188 -3.44 9.61 12.76
CA VAL A 188 -4.24 8.39 12.62
C VAL A 188 -3.33 7.19 12.93
N PRO A 189 -3.16 6.86 14.23
CA PRO A 189 -2.28 5.78 14.64
C PRO A 189 -2.83 4.43 14.17
N CYS A 190 -2.01 3.66 13.46
CA CYS A 190 -2.39 2.34 12.98
C CYS A 190 -1.24 1.34 13.06
N ARG A 191 -1.59 0.06 13.00
CA ARG A 191 -0.68 -1.08 12.85
C ARG A 191 -1.42 -2.28 12.24
N SER A 192 -0.69 -3.28 11.78
CA SER A 192 -1.32 -4.53 11.33
C SER A 192 -1.83 -5.34 12.52
N ASN A 193 -2.91 -6.09 12.32
CA ASN A 193 -3.41 -7.07 13.29
C ASN A 193 -2.46 -8.27 13.47
N THR A 194 -1.51 -8.44 12.55
CA THR A 194 -0.47 -9.49 12.60
C THR A 194 0.79 -9.05 13.34
N CYS A 195 0.91 -7.76 13.70
CA CYS A 195 2.06 -7.24 14.44
C CYS A 195 1.89 -7.41 15.95
N ASP A 196 2.96 -7.88 16.62
CA ASP A 196 2.97 -8.15 18.06
C ASP A 196 3.42 -6.93 18.91
N HIS A 197 3.93 -5.87 18.29
CA HIS A 197 4.36 -4.65 18.97
C HIS A 197 3.19 -3.67 19.16
N ILE A 198 3.27 -2.85 20.24
CA ILE A 198 2.28 -1.79 20.50
C ILE A 198 2.56 -0.50 19.72
N GLN A 199 3.79 -0.29 19.26
CA GLN A 199 4.18 0.90 18.51
C GLN A 199 3.37 1.01 17.23
N CYS A 200 2.72 2.17 17.04
CA CYS A 200 1.97 2.51 15.84
C CYS A 200 2.78 3.38 14.88
N PHE A 201 2.28 3.51 13.68
CA PHE A 201 2.68 4.48 12.66
C PHE A 201 1.46 5.23 12.14
N ASP A 202 1.68 6.36 11.47
CA ASP A 202 0.58 7.16 10.93
C ASP A 202 0.06 6.59 9.61
N ALA A 203 -1.25 6.39 9.50
CA ALA A 203 -1.89 5.76 8.34
C ALA A 203 -1.70 6.57 7.05
N SER A 204 -1.89 7.89 7.11
CA SER A 204 -1.75 8.76 5.92
C SER A 204 -0.32 8.73 5.39
N SER A 205 0.66 8.80 6.28
CA SER A 205 2.08 8.71 5.94
C SER A 205 2.44 7.36 5.34
N PHE A 206 1.91 6.27 5.90
CA PHE A 206 2.14 4.92 5.41
C PHE A 206 1.54 4.69 4.01
N PHE A 207 0.30 5.12 3.79
CA PHE A 207 -0.33 5.01 2.47
C PHE A 207 0.36 5.88 1.42
N SER A 208 0.73 7.13 1.76
CA SER A 208 1.44 8.02 0.84
C SER A 208 2.83 7.48 0.46
N MET A 209 3.55 6.87 1.39
CA MET A 209 4.83 6.21 1.10
C MET A 209 4.63 5.02 0.15
N ASN A 210 3.62 4.18 0.40
CA ASN A 210 3.34 3.02 -0.45
C ASN A 210 2.75 3.39 -1.81
N GLU A 211 2.13 4.55 -1.97
CA GLU A 211 1.72 5.08 -3.27
C GLU A 211 2.95 5.38 -4.16
N GLN A 212 4.01 5.91 -3.57
CA GLN A 212 5.23 6.27 -4.27
C GLN A 212 6.15 5.06 -4.49
N SER A 213 6.32 4.24 -3.46
CA SER A 213 7.20 3.08 -3.44
C SER A 213 6.54 1.93 -2.67
N PRO A 214 5.73 1.09 -3.36
CA PRO A 214 4.97 0.03 -2.71
C PRO A 214 5.91 -1.04 -2.15
N GLN A 215 6.04 -1.08 -0.85
CA GLN A 215 6.79 -2.10 -0.10
C GLN A 215 5.87 -2.93 0.79
N TRP A 216 4.81 -2.32 1.31
CA TRP A 216 3.81 -2.94 2.18
C TRP A 216 4.43 -3.72 3.34
N GLN A 217 5.44 -3.13 3.98
CA GLN A 217 6.12 -3.68 5.14
C GLN A 217 5.90 -2.79 6.36
N CYS A 218 5.81 -3.44 7.53
CA CYS A 218 5.70 -2.71 8.80
C CYS A 218 6.95 -1.89 9.05
N PRO A 219 6.84 -0.57 9.29
CA PRO A 219 8.01 0.27 9.55
C PRO A 219 8.67 0.00 10.90
N VAL A 220 8.03 -0.81 11.77
CA VAL A 220 8.53 -1.15 13.10
C VAL A 220 9.21 -2.53 13.11
N CYS A 221 8.56 -3.56 12.57
CA CYS A 221 9.06 -4.95 12.63
C CYS A 221 9.39 -5.56 11.26
N SER A 222 9.23 -4.83 10.16
CA SER A 222 9.53 -5.25 8.78
C SER A 222 8.72 -6.46 8.28
N GLN A 223 7.69 -6.89 9.00
CA GLN A 223 6.75 -7.91 8.50
C GLN A 223 5.93 -7.38 7.34
N ASP A 224 5.60 -8.26 6.39
CA ASP A 224 4.72 -7.91 5.28
C ASP A 224 3.30 -7.59 5.80
N ILE A 225 2.74 -6.49 5.33
CA ILE A 225 1.41 -6.00 5.68
C ILE A 225 0.50 -6.09 4.47
N LYS A 226 -0.68 -6.67 4.65
CA LYS A 226 -1.78 -6.51 3.71
C LYS A 226 -2.65 -5.32 4.13
N PRO A 227 -3.12 -4.48 3.18
CA PRO A 227 -3.96 -3.33 3.52
C PRO A 227 -5.20 -3.67 4.35
N GLU A 228 -5.78 -4.85 4.11
CA GLU A 228 -6.94 -5.37 4.84
C GLU A 228 -6.63 -5.75 6.30
N ASP A 229 -5.37 -5.96 6.65
CA ASP A 229 -4.93 -6.30 8.00
C ASP A 229 -4.61 -5.08 8.86
N LEU A 230 -4.52 -3.89 8.27
CA LEU A 230 -4.33 -2.66 9.01
C LEU A 230 -5.53 -2.35 9.90
N ARG A 231 -5.26 -1.87 11.10
CA ARG A 231 -6.28 -1.42 12.06
C ARG A 231 -5.84 -0.09 12.67
N MET A 232 -6.78 0.86 12.73
CA MET A 232 -6.61 2.05 13.54
C MET A 232 -6.60 1.62 15.02
N ASP A 233 -5.66 2.14 15.79
CA ASP A 233 -5.43 1.73 17.17
C ASP A 233 -6.07 2.72 18.13
N GLY A 234 -7.18 2.32 18.76
CA GLY A 234 -7.94 3.15 19.70
C GLY A 234 -7.23 3.40 21.02
N TYR A 235 -6.29 2.53 21.42
CA TYR A 235 -5.49 2.76 22.61
C TYR A 235 -4.50 3.92 22.42
N VAL A 236 -3.78 3.90 21.32
CA VAL A 236 -2.84 4.99 20.99
C VAL A 236 -3.60 6.28 20.65
N GLU A 237 -4.76 6.19 20.00
CA GLU A 237 -5.62 7.35 19.77
C GLU A 237 -6.08 7.99 21.10
N ASP A 238 -6.49 7.19 22.09
CA ASP A 238 -6.89 7.68 23.41
C ASP A 238 -5.74 8.41 24.11
N ILE A 239 -4.52 7.88 24.06
CA ILE A 239 -3.33 8.53 24.60
C ILE A 239 -3.08 9.87 23.92
N LEU A 240 -3.04 9.89 22.58
CA LEU A 240 -2.80 11.11 21.79
C LEU A 240 -3.79 12.24 22.12
N ARG A 241 -5.00 11.92 22.54
CA ARG A 241 -6.02 12.90 22.94
C ARG A 241 -5.88 13.40 24.38
N ARG A 242 -5.12 12.68 25.22
CA ARG A 242 -4.96 13.02 26.64
C ARG A 242 -3.64 13.73 26.96
N VAL A 243 -2.72 13.74 26.04
CA VAL A 243 -1.39 14.35 26.23
C VAL A 243 -1.16 15.51 25.26
N PRO A 244 -0.37 16.52 25.66
CA PRO A 244 -0.12 17.69 24.83
C PRO A 244 0.68 17.33 23.55
N PRO A 245 0.63 18.18 22.50
CA PRO A 245 1.26 17.91 21.22
C PRO A 245 2.79 17.79 21.26
N ASP A 246 3.43 18.39 22.23
CA ASP A 246 4.88 18.41 22.43
C ASP A 246 5.41 17.21 23.22
N LEU A 247 4.54 16.35 23.76
CA LEU A 247 4.97 15.11 24.40
C LEU A 247 5.23 14.04 23.33
N ASP A 248 6.47 13.59 23.23
CA ASP A 248 6.92 12.65 22.20
C ASP A 248 6.69 11.17 22.51
N ALA A 249 6.61 10.81 23.80
CA ALA A 249 6.50 9.43 24.22
C ALA A 249 5.83 9.30 25.60
N VAL A 250 5.26 8.12 25.85
CA VAL A 250 4.76 7.68 27.16
C VAL A 250 5.35 6.33 27.53
N LEU A 251 5.34 6.01 28.83
CA LEU A 251 5.66 4.69 29.35
C LEU A 251 4.36 3.89 29.49
N VAL A 252 4.38 2.66 29.01
CA VAL A 252 3.23 1.75 29.00
C VAL A 252 3.58 0.54 29.86
N GLU A 253 2.78 0.28 30.87
CA GLU A 253 2.91 -0.84 31.78
C GLU A 253 2.29 -2.14 31.20
N SER A 254 2.63 -3.26 31.79
CA SER A 254 2.15 -4.59 31.35
C SER A 254 0.62 -4.76 31.50
N ASP A 255 -0.02 -4.00 32.38
CA ASP A 255 -1.46 -3.96 32.58
C ASP A 255 -2.21 -3.03 31.59
N GLY A 256 -1.47 -2.37 30.68
CA GLY A 256 -1.99 -1.40 29.75
C GLY A 256 -2.27 -0.02 30.34
N SER A 257 -1.89 0.24 31.59
CA SER A 257 -1.80 1.61 32.11
C SER A 257 -0.63 2.33 31.48
N TRP A 258 -0.70 3.66 31.42
CA TRP A 258 0.39 4.45 30.86
C TRP A 258 0.55 5.77 31.64
N HIS A 259 1.75 6.32 31.58
CA HIS A 259 2.07 7.63 32.14
C HIS A 259 3.16 8.34 31.33
N SER A 260 3.21 9.68 31.43
CA SER A 260 4.33 10.45 30.87
C SER A 260 5.61 10.23 31.71
N PRO A 261 6.79 10.48 31.17
CA PRO A 261 8.06 10.29 31.91
C PRO A 261 8.16 11.14 33.18
N ASP A 262 7.43 12.24 33.27
CA ASP A 262 7.35 13.14 34.41
C ASP A 262 6.11 12.92 35.32
N ASP A 263 5.33 11.86 35.04
CA ASP A 263 4.07 11.50 35.70
C ASP A 263 2.98 12.59 35.70
N GLN A 264 3.14 13.62 34.86
CA GLN A 264 2.15 14.69 34.75
C GLN A 264 0.86 14.22 34.07
N TYR A 265 0.97 13.29 33.13
CA TYR A 265 -0.14 12.71 32.38
C TYR A 265 -0.15 11.20 32.56
N HIS A 266 -1.34 10.61 32.73
CA HIS A 266 -1.52 9.18 32.96
C HIS A 266 -2.87 8.68 32.42
N SER A 267 -3.13 7.40 32.49
CA SER A 267 -4.33 6.74 31.96
C SER A 267 -5.65 7.36 32.45
N GLY A 268 -5.66 8.00 33.63
CA GLY A 268 -6.82 8.70 34.22
C GLY A 268 -6.93 10.19 33.83
N SER A 269 -5.97 10.75 33.09
CA SER A 269 -5.98 12.17 32.71
C SER A 269 -7.17 12.50 31.83
N ALA A 270 -7.70 13.74 31.98
CA ALA A 270 -8.77 14.24 31.12
C ALA A 270 -8.28 14.43 29.65
N TYR A 271 -9.21 14.41 28.70
CA TYR A 271 -8.87 14.73 27.32
C TYR A 271 -8.49 16.19 27.15
N ILE A 272 -7.36 16.43 26.52
CA ILE A 272 -6.87 17.77 26.16
C ILE A 272 -7.50 18.21 24.83
N THR A 273 -7.72 17.25 23.91
CA THR A 273 -8.33 17.49 22.61
C THR A 273 -9.82 17.17 22.66
N SER A 274 -10.67 18.15 22.36
CA SER A 274 -12.13 18.01 22.31
C SER A 274 -12.66 17.33 21.03
N LEU A 275 -11.79 16.79 20.18
CA LEU A 275 -12.20 16.07 18.97
C LEU A 275 -13.03 14.83 19.35
N PRO A 276 -14.19 14.62 18.73
CA PRO A 276 -14.95 13.38 18.93
C PRO A 276 -14.09 12.17 18.51
N PRO A 277 -14.30 10.99 19.13
CA PRO A 277 -13.64 9.78 18.70
C PRO A 277 -13.90 9.55 17.22
N SER A 278 -12.93 8.98 16.52
CA SER A 278 -12.96 8.78 15.05
C SER A 278 -14.09 7.84 14.60
N ILE A 279 -14.82 7.23 15.54
CA ILE A 279 -16.03 6.42 15.27
C ILE A 279 -17.13 6.83 16.27
N PRO A 280 -18.36 7.13 15.81
CA PRO A 280 -19.53 7.08 16.67
C PRO A 280 -19.67 5.63 17.18
N MET A 281 -19.84 5.47 18.48
CA MET A 281 -20.19 4.18 19.08
C MET A 281 -21.40 3.63 18.34
N TYR A 282 -21.18 2.65 17.46
CA TYR A 282 -22.26 1.86 16.89
C TYR A 282 -22.78 1.00 18.04
N GLN A 283 -23.88 1.40 18.63
CA GLN A 283 -24.67 0.51 19.47
C GLN A 283 -25.15 -0.60 18.55
N ASP A 284 -24.69 -1.83 18.81
CA ASP A 284 -25.29 -3.04 18.27
C ASP A 284 -26.79 -3.05 18.62
N THR A 285 -27.59 -2.44 17.77
CA THR A 285 -29.00 -2.77 17.70
C THR A 285 -29.08 -4.07 16.91
N LEU A 286 -29.07 -5.17 17.65
CA LEU A 286 -29.61 -6.46 17.22
C LEU A 286 -30.98 -6.20 16.59
N LEU A 287 -31.07 -6.23 15.28
CA LEU A 287 -32.33 -6.43 14.57
C LEU A 287 -32.55 -7.93 14.50
N ASP A 288 -33.30 -8.45 15.48
CA ASP A 288 -34.13 -9.63 15.30
C ASP A 288 -35.05 -9.38 14.08
N HIS A 289 -34.83 -10.13 13.00
CA HIS A 289 -35.87 -10.73 12.13
C HIS A 289 -35.21 -11.73 11.17
#